data_faeb56a2321ecdad0f35d94a82b6de63
#
_entry.id   faeb56a2321ecdad0f35d94a82b6de63
#
_cell.length_a   1.000
_cell.length_b   1.000
_cell.length_c   1.000
_cell.angle_alpha   90.00
_cell.angle_beta   90.00
_cell.angle_gamma   90.00
#
_symmetry.space_group_name_H-M   'P 1'
#
loop_
_entity.id
_entity.type
_entity.pdbx_description
1 polymer ?
#
loop_
_entity_poly.entity_id
_entity_poly.type
_entity_poly.pdbx_seq_one_letter_code
_entity_poly.pdbx_strand_id
1 'polypeptide(L)'
;MIVQTSGSITLIGGANVAANLFQMAISRAPRVVAADGGADSALAYGVLPEAVIGDGDSISAATRAALPPDHMYQILEQDSTDFEKCLARIDAGLILGVGFSGARLDHQLAVCNALVRAPQQRCVLLGSDDLVFLAPPAITLDMPEGVPVSLFPMGAVEGHSEGLKWPIRGLSMVPDGQIGTSNMALGSVDLSVTAPKMLVIVPLAQLDVIIDGLSSAAARW
;
A
#
# COMPACT_ATOMS: atom_id res chain seq x y z
N MET A 1 19.66 1.31 2.05
CA MET A 1 18.38 0.94 2.67
C MET A 1 18.46 1.26 4.15
N ILE A 2 17.40 1.86 4.72
CA ILE A 2 17.28 2.13 6.16
C ILE A 2 16.70 0.89 6.86
N VAL A 3 15.65 0.31 6.28
CA VAL A 3 15.03 -0.92 6.78
C VAL A 3 15.15 -1.99 5.73
N GLN A 4 15.65 -3.17 6.12
CA GLN A 4 15.76 -4.34 5.25
C GLN A 4 15.27 -5.59 5.96
N THR A 5 14.35 -6.33 5.33
CA THR A 5 13.79 -7.59 5.85
C THR A 5 13.09 -8.39 4.77
N SER A 6 13.19 -9.72 4.86
CA SER A 6 12.34 -10.61 4.05
C SER A 6 10.91 -10.73 4.57
N GLY A 7 10.64 -10.28 5.81
CA GLY A 7 9.33 -10.28 6.42
C GLY A 7 8.47 -9.07 6.04
N SER A 8 7.31 -8.97 6.68
CA SER A 8 6.38 -7.86 6.49
C SER A 8 6.62 -6.73 7.49
N ILE A 9 6.34 -5.51 7.09
CA ILE A 9 6.34 -4.32 7.96
C ILE A 9 5.02 -3.57 7.88
N THR A 10 4.64 -2.90 8.96
CA THR A 10 3.61 -1.86 8.97
C THR A 10 4.26 -0.50 8.78
N LEU A 11 3.92 0.22 7.71
CA LEU A 11 4.31 1.59 7.47
C LEU A 11 3.17 2.52 7.85
N ILE A 12 3.43 3.46 8.79
CA ILE A 12 2.40 4.37 9.32
C ILE A 12 2.62 5.76 8.74
N GLY A 13 1.59 6.31 8.08
CA GLY A 13 1.56 7.69 7.61
C GLY A 13 0.93 8.66 8.61
N GLY A 14 0.98 9.95 8.28
CA GLY A 14 0.55 11.05 9.15
C GLY A 14 -0.97 11.29 9.22
N ALA A 15 -1.80 10.58 8.43
CA ALA A 15 -3.25 10.71 8.56
C ALA A 15 -3.77 9.95 9.80
N ASN A 16 -4.98 10.31 10.25
CA ASN A 16 -5.59 9.61 11.39
C ASN A 16 -5.82 8.13 11.07
N VAL A 17 -5.35 7.26 11.94
CA VAL A 17 -5.49 5.81 11.83
C VAL A 17 -6.43 5.32 12.94
N ALA A 18 -7.52 4.63 12.57
CA ALA A 18 -8.40 4.03 13.55
C ALA A 18 -7.69 2.85 14.26
N ALA A 19 -7.96 2.65 15.56
CA ALA A 19 -7.28 1.65 16.37
C ALA A 19 -7.43 0.21 15.82
N ASN A 20 -8.61 -0.13 15.31
CA ASN A 20 -8.85 -1.44 14.70
C ASN A 20 -8.02 -1.65 13.43
N LEU A 21 -7.85 -0.62 12.61
CA LEU A 21 -7.03 -0.68 11.39
C LEU A 21 -5.55 -0.83 11.74
N PHE A 22 -5.09 -0.08 12.73
CA PHE A 22 -3.73 -0.20 13.24
C PHE A 22 -3.45 -1.62 13.77
N GLN A 23 -4.35 -2.15 14.62
CA GLN A 23 -4.22 -3.51 15.16
C GLN A 23 -4.26 -4.58 14.07
N MET A 24 -5.10 -4.39 13.05
CA MET A 24 -5.17 -5.27 11.88
C MET A 24 -3.83 -5.33 11.13
N ALA A 25 -3.17 -4.20 10.94
CA ALA A 25 -1.87 -4.12 10.26
C ALA A 25 -0.76 -4.77 11.11
N ILE A 26 -0.59 -4.35 12.38
CA ILE A 26 0.53 -4.82 13.21
C ILE A 26 0.42 -6.31 13.59
N SER A 27 -0.80 -6.88 13.63
CA SER A 27 -0.97 -8.32 13.87
C SER A 27 -0.41 -9.19 12.73
N ARG A 28 -0.30 -8.64 11.51
CA ARG A 28 0.21 -9.31 10.31
C ARG A 28 1.63 -8.87 9.94
N ALA A 29 2.00 -7.66 10.33
CA ALA A 29 3.28 -7.03 10.05
C ALA A 29 3.77 -6.29 11.30
N PRO A 30 4.36 -7.01 12.28
CA PRO A 30 4.64 -6.46 13.62
C PRO A 30 5.81 -5.46 13.66
N ARG A 31 6.68 -5.45 12.66
CA ARG A 31 7.74 -4.43 12.55
C ARG A 31 7.13 -3.14 12.05
N VAL A 32 7.36 -2.05 12.79
CA VAL A 32 6.70 -0.76 12.53
C VAL A 32 7.73 0.27 12.09
N VAL A 33 7.44 0.92 10.95
CA VAL A 33 8.16 2.08 10.43
C VAL A 33 7.17 3.24 10.32
N ALA A 34 7.59 4.44 10.63
CA ALA A 34 6.75 5.63 10.49
C ALA A 34 7.26 6.56 9.39
N ALA A 35 6.34 7.10 8.60
CA ALA A 35 6.57 8.20 7.69
C ALA A 35 6.28 9.50 8.44
N ASP A 36 7.32 10.23 8.80
CA ASP A 36 7.28 11.51 9.50
C ASP A 36 6.26 11.55 10.65
N GLY A 37 5.23 12.39 10.59
CA GLY A 37 4.16 12.52 11.61
C GLY A 37 3.40 11.22 11.94
N GLY A 38 3.56 10.16 11.16
CA GLY A 38 3.07 8.83 11.50
C GLY A 38 3.62 8.27 12.80
N ALA A 39 4.78 8.78 13.26
CA ALA A 39 5.37 8.43 14.54
C ALA A 39 4.49 8.84 15.74
N ASP A 40 3.73 9.94 15.65
CA ASP A 40 2.78 10.34 16.68
C ASP A 40 1.68 9.29 16.85
N SER A 41 1.15 8.77 15.75
CA SER A 41 0.14 7.71 15.77
C SER A 41 0.70 6.40 16.35
N ALA A 42 1.92 6.01 15.98
CA ALA A 42 2.57 4.82 16.51
C ALA A 42 2.71 4.88 18.03
N LEU A 43 3.25 5.98 18.57
CA LEU A 43 3.43 6.17 20.01
C LEU A 43 2.10 6.28 20.76
N ALA A 44 1.08 6.91 20.17
CA ALA A 44 -0.27 6.97 20.75
C ALA A 44 -0.87 5.57 20.95
N TYR A 45 -0.50 4.60 20.11
CA TYR A 45 -0.89 3.19 20.25
C TYR A 45 0.11 2.36 21.08
N GLY A 46 1.09 2.99 21.71
CA GLY A 46 2.07 2.33 22.57
C GLY A 46 3.14 1.54 21.80
N VAL A 47 3.32 1.82 20.52
CA VAL A 47 4.30 1.13 19.66
C VAL A 47 5.44 2.09 19.32
N LEU A 48 6.67 1.71 19.64
CA LEU A 48 7.86 2.43 19.25
C LEU A 48 8.28 2.00 17.84
N PRO A 49 8.25 2.88 16.82
CA PRO A 49 8.70 2.52 15.49
C PRO A 49 10.22 2.27 15.47
N GLU A 50 10.66 1.28 14.71
CA GLU A 50 12.10 0.97 14.54
C GLU A 50 12.83 1.99 13.67
N ALA A 51 12.10 2.72 12.83
CA ALA A 51 12.59 3.84 12.03
C ALA A 51 11.48 4.86 11.81
N VAL A 52 11.85 6.14 11.83
CA VAL A 52 11.03 7.27 11.43
C VAL A 52 11.74 7.95 10.27
N ILE A 53 11.09 8.00 9.10
CA ILE A 53 11.69 8.48 7.85
C ILE A 53 10.88 9.69 7.34
N GLY A 54 11.51 10.84 7.21
CA GLY A 54 10.87 12.08 6.76
C GLY A 54 11.78 13.28 6.98
N ASP A 55 11.28 14.51 6.78
CA ASP A 55 12.05 15.73 7.11
C ASP A 55 11.91 16.11 8.59
N GLY A 56 10.94 15.54 9.28
CA GLY A 56 10.70 15.69 10.70
C GLY A 56 9.89 16.92 11.05
N ASP A 57 9.27 17.59 10.11
CA ASP A 57 8.51 18.82 10.34
C ASP A 57 7.13 18.58 10.96
N SER A 58 6.55 17.40 10.71
CA SER A 58 5.22 16.99 11.19
C SER A 58 5.23 16.18 12.50
N ILE A 59 6.41 15.87 13.04
CA ILE A 59 6.55 15.14 14.31
C ILE A 59 6.36 16.08 15.49
N SER A 60 5.46 15.75 16.43
CA SER A 60 5.27 16.53 17.64
C SER A 60 6.54 16.57 18.52
N ALA A 61 6.70 17.64 19.31
CA ALA A 61 7.84 17.78 20.22
C ALA A 61 7.89 16.65 21.27
N ALA A 62 6.71 16.17 21.71
CA ALA A 62 6.61 15.07 22.68
C ALA A 62 7.11 13.74 22.06
N THR A 63 6.66 13.43 20.85
CA THR A 63 7.12 12.24 20.10
C THR A 63 8.61 12.31 19.81
N ARG A 64 9.09 13.46 19.34
CA ARG A 64 10.54 13.67 19.10
C ARG A 64 11.40 13.43 20.35
N ALA A 65 10.92 13.85 21.52
CA ALA A 65 11.63 13.62 22.78
C ALA A 65 11.58 12.15 23.26
N ALA A 66 10.55 11.39 22.84
CA ALA A 66 10.38 9.99 23.21
C ALA A 66 11.10 9.02 22.26
N LEU A 67 11.43 9.45 21.05
CA LEU A 67 12.12 8.62 20.06
C LEU A 67 13.62 8.52 20.35
N PRO A 68 14.24 7.34 20.28
CA PRO A 68 15.68 7.20 20.26
C PRO A 68 16.27 7.96 19.06
N PRO A 69 17.39 8.71 19.24
CA PRO A 69 17.98 9.48 18.15
C PRO A 69 18.37 8.65 16.92
N ASP A 70 18.76 7.41 17.11
CA ASP A 70 19.14 6.45 16.06
C ASP A 70 17.94 5.84 15.31
N HIS A 71 16.72 6.08 15.78
CA HIS A 71 15.49 5.72 15.05
C HIS A 71 15.04 6.83 14.08
N MET A 72 15.63 8.03 14.15
CA MET A 72 15.24 9.15 13.29
C MET A 72 16.15 9.28 12.07
N TYR A 73 15.59 9.10 10.89
CA TYR A 73 16.28 9.22 9.60
C TYR A 73 15.77 10.43 8.84
N GLN A 74 16.42 11.56 9.06
CA GLN A 74 16.01 12.84 8.49
C GLN A 74 16.38 12.93 7.01
N ILE A 75 15.38 13.16 6.15
CA ILE A 75 15.48 13.29 4.70
C ILE A 75 14.97 14.68 4.31
N LEU A 76 15.87 15.62 4.10
CA LEU A 76 15.57 17.04 3.92
C LEU A 76 15.14 17.44 2.51
N GLU A 77 15.26 16.52 1.52
CA GLU A 77 14.82 16.82 0.16
C GLU A 77 13.29 17.01 0.12
N GLN A 78 12.83 17.91 -0.76
CA GLN A 78 11.42 18.29 -0.88
C GLN A 78 10.78 17.86 -2.21
N ASP A 79 11.52 17.07 -3.01
CA ASP A 79 11.06 16.62 -4.33
C ASP A 79 10.15 15.38 -4.27
N SER A 80 10.08 14.74 -3.11
CA SER A 80 9.25 13.56 -2.87
C SER A 80 8.41 13.68 -1.59
N THR A 81 7.28 12.97 -1.58
CA THR A 81 6.44 12.82 -0.38
C THR A 81 7.11 11.90 0.65
N ASP A 82 6.72 11.96 1.92
CA ASP A 82 7.27 11.08 2.95
C ASP A 82 6.99 9.60 2.67
N PHE A 83 5.87 9.30 2.02
CA PHE A 83 5.60 7.96 1.54
C PHE A 83 6.62 7.49 0.49
N GLU A 84 6.95 8.32 -0.50
CA GLU A 84 7.98 8.02 -1.49
C GLU A 84 9.37 7.90 -0.84
N LYS A 85 9.69 8.79 0.11
CA LYS A 85 10.94 8.71 0.90
C LYS A 85 11.07 7.36 1.60
N CYS A 86 9.95 6.86 2.18
CA CYS A 86 9.90 5.54 2.81
C CYS A 86 10.08 4.41 1.81
N LEU A 87 9.28 4.37 0.72
CA LEU A 87 9.36 3.31 -0.29
C LEU A 87 10.76 3.20 -0.92
N ALA A 88 11.46 4.32 -1.08
CA ALA A 88 12.83 4.33 -1.62
C ALA A 88 13.89 3.80 -0.64
N ARG A 89 13.58 3.67 0.66
CA ARG A 89 14.54 3.35 1.74
C ARG A 89 14.20 2.10 2.53
N ILE A 90 13.10 1.47 2.19
CA ILE A 90 12.64 0.21 2.76
C ILE A 90 12.79 -0.88 1.70
N ASP A 91 13.33 -2.03 2.10
CA ASP A 91 13.33 -3.28 1.33
C ASP A 91 12.69 -4.35 2.22
N ALA A 92 11.44 -4.68 1.93
CA ALA A 92 10.65 -5.62 2.72
C ALA A 92 9.97 -6.68 1.84
N GLY A 93 9.66 -7.82 2.45
CA GLY A 93 8.86 -8.85 1.78
C GLY A 93 7.47 -8.33 1.40
N LEU A 94 6.85 -7.56 2.32
CA LEU A 94 5.56 -6.89 2.14
C LEU A 94 5.49 -5.65 3.03
N ILE A 95 4.85 -4.58 2.54
CA ILE A 95 4.55 -3.36 3.29
C ILE A 95 3.03 -3.24 3.45
N LEU A 96 2.54 -3.15 4.68
CA LEU A 96 1.16 -2.78 4.98
C LEU A 96 1.14 -1.30 5.37
N GLY A 97 0.61 -0.44 4.49
CA GLY A 97 0.56 1.01 4.70
C GLY A 97 -0.77 1.42 5.35
N VAL A 98 -0.72 2.08 6.50
CA VAL A 98 -1.87 2.69 7.19
C VAL A 98 -1.64 4.18 7.40
N GLY A 99 -2.70 5.00 7.44
CA GLY A 99 -2.56 6.45 7.63
C GLY A 99 -2.10 7.20 6.37
N PHE A 100 -2.29 6.61 5.19
CA PHE A 100 -2.04 7.23 3.88
C PHE A 100 -3.32 7.56 3.12
N SER A 101 -4.48 7.11 3.60
CA SER A 101 -5.80 7.50 3.16
C SER A 101 -6.44 8.40 4.22
N GLY A 102 -7.01 9.52 3.83
CA GLY A 102 -7.56 10.50 4.77
C GLY A 102 -8.38 11.59 4.08
N ALA A 103 -8.57 12.74 4.74
CA ALA A 103 -9.42 13.81 4.23
C ALA A 103 -8.87 14.53 2.99
N ARG A 104 -7.56 14.45 2.73
CA ARG A 104 -6.89 15.14 1.60
C ARG A 104 -6.82 14.25 0.37
N LEU A 105 -7.64 14.55 -0.62
CA LEU A 105 -7.67 13.83 -1.90
C LEU A 105 -6.35 13.92 -2.67
N ASP A 106 -5.68 15.09 -2.66
CA ASP A 106 -4.39 15.28 -3.32
C ASP A 106 -3.32 14.32 -2.77
N HIS A 107 -3.28 14.12 -1.44
CA HIS A 107 -2.38 13.15 -0.81
C HIS A 107 -2.72 11.71 -1.18
N GLN A 108 -4.01 11.34 -1.25
CA GLN A 108 -4.41 9.99 -1.67
C GLN A 108 -3.96 9.71 -3.11
N LEU A 109 -4.13 10.66 -4.02
CA LEU A 109 -3.69 10.54 -5.40
C LEU A 109 -2.16 10.44 -5.50
N ALA A 110 -1.42 11.23 -4.71
CA ALA A 110 0.04 11.17 -4.65
C ALA A 110 0.53 9.80 -4.15
N VAL A 111 -0.12 9.23 -3.13
CA VAL A 111 0.20 7.89 -2.60
C VAL A 111 -0.06 6.80 -3.64
N CYS A 112 -1.18 6.86 -4.37
CA CYS A 112 -1.45 5.95 -5.49
C CYS A 112 -0.41 6.09 -6.61
N ASN A 113 0.01 7.32 -6.92
CA ASN A 113 1.07 7.58 -7.88
C ASN A 113 2.41 6.98 -7.43
N ALA A 114 2.75 7.11 -6.13
CA ALA A 114 3.98 6.55 -5.57
C ALA A 114 4.03 5.02 -5.65
N LEU A 115 2.91 4.30 -5.46
CA LEU A 115 2.85 2.86 -5.68
C LEU A 115 3.28 2.47 -7.10
N VAL A 116 2.80 3.21 -8.10
CA VAL A 116 3.12 2.95 -9.52
C VAL A 116 4.57 3.31 -9.86
N ARG A 117 5.15 4.29 -9.15
CA ARG A 117 6.56 4.71 -9.32
C ARG A 117 7.56 3.81 -8.60
N ALA A 118 7.09 3.02 -7.63
CA ALA A 118 7.90 2.06 -6.89
C ALA A 118 7.42 0.60 -7.10
N PRO A 119 7.37 0.11 -8.35
CA PRO A 119 6.69 -1.14 -8.68
C PRO A 119 7.39 -2.37 -8.11
N GLN A 120 8.66 -2.28 -7.74
CA GLN A 120 9.41 -3.33 -7.07
C GLN A 120 8.93 -3.59 -5.63
N GLN A 121 8.21 -2.64 -5.02
CA GLN A 121 7.71 -2.74 -3.66
C GLN A 121 6.35 -3.45 -3.63
N ARG A 122 6.26 -4.54 -2.87
CA ARG A 122 4.96 -5.12 -2.52
C ARG A 122 4.34 -4.29 -1.39
N CYS A 123 3.46 -3.38 -1.74
CA CYS A 123 2.82 -2.49 -0.78
C CYS A 123 1.30 -2.54 -0.93
N VAL A 124 0.62 -2.77 0.20
CA VAL A 124 -0.85 -2.72 0.31
C VAL A 124 -1.22 -1.55 1.20
N LEU A 125 -1.98 -0.61 0.67
CA LEU A 125 -2.53 0.51 1.43
C LEU A 125 -3.88 0.12 2.02
N LEU A 126 -4.02 0.26 3.33
CA LEU A 126 -5.25 -0.02 4.05
C LEU A 126 -6.01 1.28 4.29
N GLY A 127 -7.21 1.37 3.72
CA GLY A 127 -8.19 2.41 4.03
C GLY A 127 -9.20 1.95 5.08
N SER A 128 -10.23 2.76 5.32
CA SER A 128 -11.32 2.41 6.26
C SER A 128 -12.18 1.24 5.76
N ASP A 129 -12.43 1.18 4.47
CA ASP A 129 -13.37 0.24 3.84
C ASP A 129 -12.70 -0.63 2.79
N ASP A 130 -11.69 -0.09 2.11
CA ASP A 130 -10.99 -0.72 1.00
C ASP A 130 -9.50 -0.84 1.28
N LEU A 131 -8.84 -1.71 0.54
CA LEU A 131 -7.39 -1.74 0.39
C LEU A 131 -7.01 -1.57 -1.07
N VAL A 132 -5.82 -1.02 -1.31
CA VAL A 132 -5.28 -0.74 -2.65
C VAL A 132 -3.86 -1.27 -2.77
N PHE A 133 -3.55 -1.93 -3.87
CA PHE A 133 -2.19 -2.35 -4.20
C PHE A 133 -1.93 -2.29 -5.71
N LEU A 134 -0.67 -2.22 -6.09
CA LEU A 134 -0.24 -2.33 -7.49
C LEU A 134 -0.23 -3.81 -7.89
N ALA A 135 -0.94 -4.16 -8.97
CA ALA A 135 -0.92 -5.51 -9.51
C ALA A 135 0.51 -5.91 -9.91
N PRO A 136 1.03 -7.06 -9.44
CA PRO A 136 2.26 -7.64 -9.99
C PRO A 136 2.00 -8.14 -11.43
N PRO A 137 3.03 -8.60 -12.17
CA PRO A 137 2.87 -9.11 -13.53
C PRO A 137 1.77 -10.17 -13.67
N ALA A 138 1.62 -11.03 -12.66
CA ALA A 138 0.54 -12.02 -12.56
C ALA A 138 0.25 -12.31 -11.08
N ILE A 139 -1.02 -12.50 -10.75
CA ILE A 139 -1.50 -12.85 -9.41
C ILE A 139 -2.77 -13.69 -9.49
N THR A 140 -2.86 -14.68 -8.59
CA THR A 140 -4.10 -15.41 -8.31
C THR A 140 -4.61 -14.99 -6.93
N LEU A 141 -5.89 -14.67 -6.84
CA LEU A 141 -6.57 -14.27 -5.62
C LEU A 141 -7.74 -15.22 -5.36
N ASP A 142 -7.70 -15.94 -4.26
CA ASP A 142 -8.79 -16.85 -3.88
C ASP A 142 -9.94 -16.05 -3.24
N MET A 143 -10.67 -15.34 -4.10
CA MET A 143 -11.72 -14.41 -3.71
C MET A 143 -13.05 -15.15 -3.53
N PRO A 144 -13.85 -14.82 -2.49
CA PRO A 144 -15.24 -15.26 -2.44
C PRO A 144 -16.05 -14.71 -3.63
N GLU A 145 -17.03 -15.50 -4.10
CA GLU A 145 -17.96 -15.03 -5.12
C GLU A 145 -18.76 -13.81 -4.62
N GLY A 146 -18.96 -12.84 -5.51
CA GLY A 146 -19.71 -11.61 -5.22
C GLY A 146 -18.89 -10.47 -4.63
N VAL A 147 -17.60 -10.70 -4.30
CA VAL A 147 -16.74 -9.65 -3.75
C VAL A 147 -16.41 -8.62 -4.86
N PRO A 148 -16.56 -7.31 -4.59
CA PRO A 148 -16.12 -6.27 -5.51
C PRO A 148 -14.62 -6.32 -5.76
N VAL A 149 -14.20 -6.19 -7.02
CA VAL A 149 -12.81 -6.09 -7.45
C VAL A 149 -12.71 -4.96 -8.46
N SER A 150 -12.18 -3.82 -8.07
CA SER A 150 -11.97 -2.70 -8.97
C SER A 150 -10.56 -2.70 -9.52
N LEU A 151 -10.45 -2.43 -10.82
CA LEU A 151 -9.20 -2.27 -11.54
C LEU A 151 -9.11 -0.82 -12.03
N PHE A 152 -8.10 -0.08 -11.58
CA PHE A 152 -7.91 1.31 -11.95
C PHE A 152 -6.52 1.50 -12.60
N PRO A 153 -6.46 1.80 -13.91
CA PRO A 153 -5.19 2.06 -14.57
C PRO A 153 -4.65 3.43 -14.21
N MET A 154 -3.38 3.52 -13.83
CA MET A 154 -2.64 4.78 -13.61
C MET A 154 -1.81 5.20 -14.83
N GLY A 155 -1.93 4.48 -15.91
CA GLY A 155 -1.31 4.71 -17.22
C GLY A 155 -1.77 3.63 -18.18
N ALA A 156 -1.33 3.70 -19.44
CA ALA A 156 -1.70 2.69 -20.44
C ALA A 156 -1.25 1.28 -20.00
N VAL A 157 -2.18 0.36 -19.97
CA VAL A 157 -1.94 -1.03 -19.58
C VAL A 157 -2.99 -1.94 -20.21
N GLU A 158 -2.56 -3.11 -20.64
CA GLU A 158 -3.43 -4.21 -21.06
C GLU A 158 -3.32 -5.36 -20.07
N GLY A 159 -4.27 -6.27 -20.10
CA GLY A 159 -4.24 -7.41 -19.21
C GLY A 159 -5.19 -8.52 -19.64
N HIS A 160 -5.11 -9.59 -18.87
CA HIS A 160 -6.03 -10.71 -18.95
C HIS A 160 -6.55 -11.03 -17.56
N SER A 161 -7.82 -11.37 -17.47
CA SER A 161 -8.42 -11.85 -16.22
C SER A 161 -9.33 -13.05 -16.48
N GLU A 162 -9.31 -13.99 -15.53
CA GLU A 162 -10.30 -15.03 -15.36
C GLU A 162 -10.93 -14.92 -13.98
N GLY A 163 -12.16 -15.39 -13.81
CA GLY A 163 -12.89 -15.31 -12.55
C GLY A 163 -13.47 -13.93 -12.24
N LEU A 164 -13.36 -12.94 -13.13
CA LEU A 164 -14.09 -11.67 -13.03
C LEU A 164 -15.37 -11.70 -13.86
N LYS A 165 -16.44 -11.08 -13.33
CA LYS A 165 -17.73 -10.97 -14.02
C LYS A 165 -17.61 -10.25 -15.37
N TRP A 166 -16.73 -9.25 -15.45
CA TRP A 166 -16.40 -8.52 -16.68
C TRP A 166 -14.90 -8.68 -16.96
N PRO A 167 -14.52 -9.69 -17.82
CA PRO A 167 -13.13 -9.93 -18.16
C PRO A 167 -12.50 -8.74 -18.87
N ILE A 168 -11.19 -8.50 -18.63
CA ILE A 168 -10.46 -7.37 -19.21
C ILE A 168 -9.67 -7.71 -20.48
N ARG A 169 -9.74 -8.95 -20.96
CA ARG A 169 -9.03 -9.39 -22.16
C ARG A 169 -9.40 -8.53 -23.38
N GLY A 170 -8.38 -8.01 -24.08
CA GLY A 170 -8.55 -7.19 -25.27
C GLY A 170 -8.95 -5.74 -24.99
N LEU A 171 -8.97 -5.32 -23.74
CA LEU A 171 -9.19 -3.93 -23.37
C LEU A 171 -7.85 -3.20 -23.24
N SER A 172 -7.72 -2.08 -23.91
CA SER A 172 -6.65 -1.10 -23.66
C SER A 172 -7.15 -0.13 -22.57
N MET A 173 -6.59 -0.25 -21.37
CA MET A 173 -7.05 0.49 -20.19
C MET A 173 -6.14 1.69 -19.96
N VAL A 174 -6.75 2.86 -19.77
CA VAL A 174 -6.05 4.14 -19.54
C VAL A 174 -6.85 4.99 -18.56
N PRO A 175 -6.21 5.89 -17.78
CA PRO A 175 -6.92 6.66 -16.74
C PRO A 175 -7.97 7.62 -17.30
N ASP A 176 -7.78 8.11 -18.52
CA ASP A 176 -8.68 9.01 -19.24
C ASP A 176 -9.60 8.29 -20.24
N GLY A 177 -9.68 6.95 -20.16
CA GLY A 177 -10.51 6.14 -21.05
C GLY A 177 -11.15 4.95 -20.32
N GLN A 178 -10.87 3.74 -20.79
CA GLN A 178 -11.45 2.54 -20.20
C GLN A 178 -10.83 2.23 -18.83
N ILE A 179 -11.69 2.15 -17.81
CA ILE A 179 -11.35 1.71 -16.45
C ILE A 179 -12.19 0.49 -16.08
N GLY A 180 -11.82 -0.22 -15.00
CA GLY A 180 -12.49 -1.45 -14.56
C GLY A 180 -13.05 -1.37 -13.13
N THR A 181 -13.59 -0.21 -12.71
CA THR A 181 -14.21 -0.06 -11.39
C THR A 181 -15.52 -0.85 -11.29
N SER A 182 -15.83 -1.28 -10.05
CA SER A 182 -17.06 -2.02 -9.73
C SER A 182 -17.19 -3.37 -10.46
N ASN A 183 -16.08 -4.02 -10.80
CA ASN A 183 -16.09 -5.41 -11.23
C ASN A 183 -16.35 -6.32 -10.01
N MET A 184 -16.50 -7.61 -10.24
CA MET A 184 -16.92 -8.57 -9.21
C MET A 184 -16.21 -9.91 -9.44
N ALA A 185 -15.75 -10.53 -8.36
CA ALA A 185 -15.24 -11.88 -8.39
C ALA A 185 -16.38 -12.91 -8.56
N LEU A 186 -16.15 -13.91 -9.35
CA LEU A 186 -17.01 -15.10 -9.52
C LEU A 186 -16.41 -16.33 -8.82
N GLY A 187 -15.50 -16.11 -7.88
CA GLY A 187 -14.65 -17.09 -7.22
C GLY A 187 -13.19 -16.67 -7.35
N SER A 188 -12.27 -17.62 -7.43
CA SER A 188 -10.85 -17.33 -7.64
C SER A 188 -10.63 -16.44 -8.87
N VAL A 189 -9.79 -15.41 -8.71
CA VAL A 189 -9.48 -14.44 -9.77
C VAL A 189 -8.02 -14.58 -10.18
N ASP A 190 -7.79 -14.90 -11.44
CA ASP A 190 -6.48 -14.80 -12.08
C ASP A 190 -6.39 -13.47 -12.83
N LEU A 191 -5.35 -12.71 -12.54
CA LEU A 191 -5.09 -11.41 -13.16
C LEU A 191 -3.64 -11.36 -13.65
N SER A 192 -3.44 -10.96 -14.89
CA SER A 192 -2.13 -10.59 -15.43
C SER A 192 -2.19 -9.26 -16.16
N VAL A 193 -1.11 -8.49 -16.06
CA VAL A 193 -1.03 -7.14 -16.63
C VAL A 193 0.32 -6.91 -17.32
N THR A 194 0.32 -6.09 -18.37
CA THR A 194 1.49 -5.86 -19.24
C THR A 194 2.45 -4.80 -18.74
N ALA A 195 2.03 -4.00 -17.74
CA ALA A 195 2.86 -2.92 -17.18
C ALA A 195 2.49 -2.64 -15.73
N PRO A 196 3.42 -2.10 -14.91
CA PRO A 196 3.16 -1.72 -13.51
C PRO A 196 2.30 -0.46 -13.42
N LYS A 197 1.09 -0.51 -13.96
CA LYS A 197 0.17 0.63 -14.08
C LYS A 197 -1.25 0.33 -13.58
N MET A 198 -1.52 -0.89 -13.11
CA MET A 198 -2.86 -1.29 -12.68
C MET A 198 -2.95 -1.33 -11.16
N LEU A 199 -3.76 -0.47 -10.58
CA LEU A 199 -4.18 -0.59 -9.19
C LEU A 199 -5.34 -1.56 -9.07
N VAL A 200 -5.27 -2.43 -8.06
CA VAL A 200 -6.37 -3.30 -7.64
C VAL A 200 -6.93 -2.76 -6.33
N ILE A 201 -8.25 -2.60 -6.28
CA ILE A 201 -8.96 -2.08 -5.11
C ILE A 201 -10.02 -3.11 -4.72
N VAL A 202 -9.97 -3.58 -3.49
CA VAL A 202 -10.90 -4.57 -2.95
C VAL A 202 -11.31 -4.20 -1.53
N PRO A 203 -12.41 -4.73 -0.99
CA PRO A 203 -12.82 -4.48 0.39
C PRO A 203 -11.72 -4.88 1.39
N LEU A 204 -11.55 -4.09 2.46
CA LEU A 204 -10.57 -4.32 3.53
C LEU A 204 -10.66 -5.73 4.13
N ALA A 205 -11.86 -6.33 4.15
CA ALA A 205 -12.08 -7.69 4.63
C ALA A 205 -11.29 -8.77 3.85
N GLN A 206 -10.77 -8.45 2.67
CA GLN A 206 -9.98 -9.37 1.83
C GLN A 206 -8.47 -9.29 2.10
N LEU A 207 -8.04 -8.59 3.16
CA LEU A 207 -6.62 -8.36 3.44
C LEU A 207 -5.77 -9.65 3.44
N ASP A 208 -6.27 -10.72 4.07
CA ASP A 208 -5.52 -11.97 4.16
C ASP A 208 -5.37 -12.64 2.78
N VAL A 209 -6.42 -12.62 1.97
CA VAL A 209 -6.38 -13.12 0.57
C VAL A 209 -5.34 -12.35 -0.25
N ILE A 210 -5.25 -11.03 -0.06
CA ILE A 210 -4.27 -10.20 -0.79
C ILE A 210 -2.86 -10.47 -0.31
N ILE A 211 -2.64 -10.61 1.00
CA ILE A 211 -1.33 -10.97 1.57
C ILE A 211 -0.85 -12.31 1.01
N ASP A 212 -1.71 -13.32 0.99
CA ASP A 212 -1.39 -14.67 0.49
C ASP A 212 -1.11 -14.63 -1.03
N GLY A 213 -1.95 -13.95 -1.80
CA GLY A 213 -1.77 -13.78 -3.24
C GLY A 213 -0.46 -13.08 -3.60
N LEU A 214 -0.15 -11.96 -2.94
CA LEU A 214 1.10 -11.23 -3.15
C LEU A 214 2.34 -12.03 -2.70
N SER A 215 2.23 -12.79 -1.61
CA SER A 215 3.33 -13.63 -1.11
C SER A 215 3.61 -14.79 -2.05
N SER A 216 2.58 -15.36 -2.67
CA SER A 216 2.67 -16.48 -3.62
C SER A 216 2.98 -16.05 -5.04
N ALA A 217 2.84 -14.76 -5.38
CA ALA A 217 3.12 -14.26 -6.72
C ALA A 217 4.58 -14.48 -7.09
N ALA A 218 4.81 -15.19 -8.22
CA ALA A 218 6.12 -15.64 -8.65
C ALA A 218 7.06 -14.49 -9.07
N ALA A 219 6.50 -13.38 -9.54
CA ALA A 219 7.26 -12.24 -10.07
C ALA A 219 6.91 -10.93 -9.35
N ARG A 220 7.93 -10.05 -9.28
CA ARG A 220 7.80 -8.61 -9.01
C ARG A 220 8.14 -7.85 -10.28
N TRP A 221 7.76 -6.59 -10.34
CA TRP A 221 8.25 -5.68 -11.38
C TRP A 221 9.73 -5.35 -11.21
#